data_7dba5c5e265861168db018010994500a
#
_entry.id   7dba5c5e265861168db018010994500a
#
_cell.length_a   1.000
_cell.length_b   1.000
_cell.length_c   1.000
_cell.angle_alpha   90.00
_cell.angle_beta   90.00
_cell.angle_gamma   90.00
#
_symmetry.space_group_name_H-M   'P 1'
#
loop_
_entity.id
_entity.type
_entity.pdbx_description
1 polymer ?
#
loop_
_entity_poly.entity_id
_entity_poly.type
_entity_poly.pdbx_seq_one_letter_code
_entity_poly.pdbx_strand_id
1 'polypeptide(L)'
;MNKTRKILFFDIDGTLITDDGKRYFPGSAKEAIQKARENGHLAFINTGRVFCNVTEEIRSAGFDGFVCGCGTHIVYNGETLFHHVTPYDVCAGVIRKCREYKMDAVYEHADKVFTSAVFSDNEHLKELTSYFKATSTYMEYD
;
A
#
# COMPACT_ATOMS: atom_id res chain seq x y z
N MET A 1 -13.75 -2.10 35.37
CA MET A 1 -12.33 -2.32 35.01
C MET A 1 -11.99 -1.39 33.84
N ASN A 2 -11.03 -0.46 34.05
CA ASN A 2 -10.55 0.38 32.94
C ASN A 2 -9.84 -0.51 31.92
N LYS A 3 -10.49 -0.81 30.80
CA LYS A 3 -9.83 -1.53 29.70
C LYS A 3 -8.79 -0.60 29.08
N THR A 4 -7.52 -0.98 29.15
CA THR A 4 -6.44 -0.23 28.52
C THR A 4 -6.66 -0.22 27.00
N ARG A 5 -6.81 0.96 26.42
CA ARG A 5 -6.90 1.14 24.96
C ARG A 5 -5.62 0.66 24.31
N LYS A 6 -5.75 -0.12 23.22
CA LYS A 6 -4.63 -0.63 22.42
C LYS A 6 -4.73 -0.12 21.00
N ILE A 7 -3.61 -0.06 20.32
CA ILE A 7 -3.53 0.12 18.86
C ILE A 7 -3.11 -1.22 18.29
N LEU A 8 -3.89 -1.73 17.34
CA LEU A 8 -3.66 -2.98 16.63
C LEU A 8 -3.22 -2.64 15.22
N PHE A 9 -2.06 -3.12 14.81
CA PHE A 9 -1.54 -2.96 13.45
C PHE A 9 -1.67 -4.27 12.70
N PHE A 10 -2.21 -4.19 11.49
CA PHE A 10 -2.42 -5.33 10.60
C PHE A 10 -1.69 -5.10 9.29
N ASP A 11 -0.88 -6.05 8.88
CA ASP A 11 -0.37 -6.11 7.53
C ASP A 11 -1.45 -6.65 6.57
N ILE A 12 -1.31 -6.37 5.28
CA ILE A 12 -2.27 -6.77 4.25
C ILE A 12 -1.91 -8.13 3.67
N ASP A 13 -0.75 -8.22 3.03
CA ASP A 13 -0.36 -9.36 2.21
C ASP A 13 0.11 -10.54 3.07
N GLY A 14 -0.59 -11.67 2.97
CA GLY A 14 -0.34 -12.84 3.82
C GLY A 14 -0.83 -12.70 5.27
N THR A 15 -1.53 -11.60 5.63
CA THR A 15 -2.10 -11.38 6.97
C THR A 15 -3.60 -11.17 6.90
N LEU A 16 -4.07 -10.08 6.30
CA LEU A 16 -5.50 -9.81 6.11
C LEU A 16 -6.05 -10.43 4.84
N ILE A 17 -5.25 -10.49 3.79
CA ILE A 17 -5.59 -11.13 2.53
C ILE A 17 -5.01 -12.54 2.53
N THR A 18 -5.85 -13.53 2.17
CA THR A 18 -5.43 -14.93 2.09
C THR A 18 -4.39 -15.13 1.00
N ASP A 19 -3.44 -16.05 1.25
CA ASP A 19 -2.36 -16.41 0.31
C ASP A 19 -2.67 -17.73 -0.44
N ASP A 20 -3.97 -18.05 -0.56
CA ASP A 20 -4.47 -19.27 -1.21
C ASP A 20 -4.73 -19.11 -2.73
N GLY A 21 -4.17 -18.09 -3.33
CA GLY A 21 -4.38 -17.71 -4.74
C GLY A 21 -5.69 -16.96 -5.03
N LYS A 22 -6.64 -16.94 -4.10
CA LYS A 22 -7.91 -16.20 -4.23
C LYS A 22 -7.80 -14.75 -3.78
N ARG A 23 -6.85 -14.46 -2.88
CA ARG A 23 -6.50 -13.12 -2.39
C ARG A 23 -7.74 -12.33 -1.92
N TYR A 24 -8.55 -12.90 -1.06
CA TYR A 24 -9.73 -12.23 -0.50
C TYR A 24 -9.54 -11.85 0.97
N PHE A 25 -10.29 -10.84 1.41
CA PHE A 25 -10.34 -10.40 2.80
C PHE A 25 -11.48 -11.14 3.53
N PRO A 26 -11.21 -12.07 4.47
CA PRO A 26 -12.24 -12.88 5.10
C PRO A 26 -13.25 -12.05 5.91
N GLY A 27 -14.54 -12.39 5.82
CA GLY A 27 -15.59 -11.74 6.61
C GLY A 27 -15.35 -11.85 8.11
N SER A 28 -14.83 -13.00 8.58
CA SER A 28 -14.48 -13.20 9.99
C SER A 28 -13.40 -12.24 10.50
N ALA A 29 -12.43 -11.85 9.64
CA ALA A 29 -11.43 -10.85 9.99
C ALA A 29 -12.06 -9.46 10.10
N LYS A 30 -12.96 -9.09 9.18
CA LYS A 30 -13.73 -7.82 9.25
C LYS A 30 -14.51 -7.72 10.54
N GLU A 31 -15.24 -8.78 10.91
CA GLU A 31 -16.02 -8.84 12.17
C GLU A 31 -15.12 -8.72 13.40
N ALA A 32 -13.96 -9.40 13.41
CA ALA A 32 -13.02 -9.35 14.53
C ALA A 32 -12.44 -7.92 14.72
N ILE A 33 -12.10 -7.24 13.63
CA ILE A 33 -11.60 -5.86 13.64
C ILE A 33 -12.68 -4.92 14.17
N GLN A 34 -13.92 -5.04 13.67
CA GLN A 34 -15.05 -4.24 14.15
C GLN A 34 -15.26 -4.43 15.65
N LYS A 35 -15.25 -5.67 16.13
CA LYS A 35 -15.43 -6.01 17.54
C LYS A 35 -14.30 -5.47 18.43
N ALA A 36 -13.06 -5.44 17.92
CA ALA A 36 -11.94 -4.83 18.62
C ALA A 36 -12.15 -3.33 18.79
N ARG A 37 -12.62 -2.63 17.74
CA ARG A 37 -12.93 -1.20 17.77
C ARG A 37 -14.09 -0.88 18.70
N GLU A 38 -15.17 -1.66 18.69
CA GLU A 38 -16.31 -1.55 19.63
C GLU A 38 -15.87 -1.71 21.11
N ASN A 39 -14.79 -2.47 21.36
CA ASN A 39 -14.17 -2.58 22.66
C ASN A 39 -13.23 -1.41 23.02
N GLY A 40 -13.16 -0.37 22.16
CA GLY A 40 -12.40 0.85 22.39
C GLY A 40 -10.93 0.80 21.92
N HIS A 41 -10.53 -0.24 21.20
CA HIS A 41 -9.20 -0.32 20.58
C HIS A 41 -9.17 0.43 19.25
N LEU A 42 -7.99 0.79 18.78
CA LEU A 42 -7.78 1.32 17.42
C LEU A 42 -7.24 0.22 16.52
N ALA A 43 -7.70 0.18 15.27
CA ALA A 43 -7.23 -0.73 14.24
C ALA A 43 -6.58 0.05 13.10
N PHE A 44 -5.34 -0.27 12.79
CA PHE A 44 -4.55 0.36 11.74
C PHE A 44 -4.06 -0.67 10.73
N ILE A 45 -4.07 -0.30 9.48
CA ILE A 45 -3.27 -0.98 8.45
C ILE A 45 -1.81 -0.54 8.62
N ASN A 46 -0.86 -1.48 8.46
CA ASN A 46 0.57 -1.21 8.40
C ASN A 46 1.18 -2.05 7.27
N THR A 47 1.43 -1.43 6.13
CA THR A 47 1.78 -2.11 4.89
C THR A 47 2.93 -1.45 4.13
N GLY A 48 3.65 -2.24 3.34
CA GLY A 48 4.59 -1.74 2.33
C GLY A 48 3.92 -1.05 1.15
N ARG A 49 2.63 -1.35 0.90
CA ARG A 49 1.90 -0.71 -0.20
C ARG A 49 1.79 0.80 0.00
N VAL A 50 1.91 1.56 -1.09
CA VAL A 50 1.51 2.97 -1.09
C VAL A 50 0.00 3.09 -0.98
N PHE A 51 -0.51 4.23 -0.51
CA PHE A 51 -1.93 4.38 -0.16
C PHE A 51 -2.88 4.10 -1.33
N CYS A 52 -2.52 4.50 -2.56
CA CYS A 52 -3.34 4.23 -3.75
C CYS A 52 -3.44 2.72 -4.10
N ASN A 53 -2.51 1.89 -3.62
CA ASN A 53 -2.50 0.44 -3.82
C ASN A 53 -3.23 -0.34 -2.70
N VAL A 54 -3.74 0.35 -1.69
CA VAL A 54 -4.68 -0.24 -0.73
C VAL A 54 -6.05 -0.31 -1.39
N THR A 55 -6.60 -1.52 -1.54
CA THR A 55 -7.87 -1.71 -2.25
C THR A 55 -9.04 -1.03 -1.53
N GLU A 56 -10.08 -0.65 -2.27
CA GLU A 56 -11.27 -0.03 -1.70
C GLU A 56 -11.92 -0.94 -0.66
N GLU A 57 -11.90 -2.25 -0.86
CA GLU A 57 -12.41 -3.21 0.11
C GLU A 57 -11.73 -3.08 1.49
N ILE A 58 -10.42 -2.86 1.52
CA ILE A 58 -9.68 -2.66 2.77
C ILE A 58 -9.91 -1.25 3.31
N ARG A 59 -9.89 -0.22 2.44
CA ARG A 59 -10.13 1.17 2.87
C ARG A 59 -11.48 1.34 3.54
N SER A 60 -12.51 0.67 3.00
CA SER A 60 -13.89 0.72 3.52
C SER A 60 -14.17 -0.24 4.68
N ALA A 61 -13.21 -1.08 5.08
CA ALA A 61 -13.42 -2.08 6.13
C ALA A 61 -13.48 -1.52 7.57
N GLY A 62 -13.38 -0.19 7.71
CA GLY A 62 -13.56 0.49 8.98
C GLY A 62 -12.30 0.59 9.85
N PHE A 63 -11.11 0.63 9.27
CA PHE A 63 -9.88 0.96 9.99
C PHE A 63 -9.86 2.42 10.44
N ASP A 64 -9.22 2.68 11.58
CA ASP A 64 -9.06 4.03 12.12
C ASP A 64 -7.93 4.80 11.39
N GLY A 65 -6.96 4.07 10.81
CA GLY A 65 -5.86 4.69 10.09
C GLY A 65 -5.02 3.72 9.28
N PHE A 66 -4.06 4.29 8.58
CA PHE A 66 -3.20 3.61 7.62
C PHE A 66 -1.76 4.09 7.77
N VAL A 67 -0.84 3.15 7.89
CA VAL A 67 0.61 3.36 7.79
C VAL A 67 1.04 2.69 6.48
N CYS A 68 1.29 3.48 5.45
CA CYS A 68 1.56 3.04 4.09
C CYS A 68 2.99 3.36 3.66
N GLY A 69 3.45 2.72 2.57
CA GLY A 69 4.78 2.94 2.00
C GLY A 69 5.89 2.70 3.02
N CYS A 70 5.81 1.61 3.80
CA CYS A 70 6.77 1.31 4.87
C CYS A 70 6.92 2.44 5.90
N GLY A 71 5.85 3.18 6.19
CA GLY A 71 5.85 4.27 7.17
C GLY A 71 6.08 5.67 6.59
N THR A 72 6.20 5.80 5.28
CA THR A 72 6.37 7.12 4.63
C THR A 72 5.09 7.93 4.53
N HIS A 73 3.92 7.30 4.70
CA HIS A 73 2.63 7.98 4.68
C HIS A 73 1.72 7.44 5.79
N ILE A 74 1.33 8.29 6.72
CA ILE A 74 0.47 7.94 7.86
C ILE A 74 -0.80 8.76 7.79
N VAL A 75 -1.93 8.06 7.76
CA VAL A 75 -3.28 8.64 7.77
C VAL A 75 -4.02 8.18 9.03
N TYR A 76 -4.72 9.08 9.70
CA TYR A 76 -5.58 8.78 10.85
C TYR A 76 -6.88 9.57 10.77
N ASN A 77 -8.01 8.91 10.91
CA ASN A 77 -9.34 9.52 10.77
C ASN A 77 -9.52 10.33 9.48
N GLY A 78 -8.91 9.89 8.37
CA GLY A 78 -8.95 10.58 7.08
C GLY A 78 -7.99 11.76 6.92
N GLU A 79 -7.24 12.12 7.96
CA GLU A 79 -6.24 13.19 7.91
C GLU A 79 -4.82 12.61 7.78
N THR A 80 -4.00 13.21 6.92
CA THR A 80 -2.59 12.86 6.80
C THR A 80 -1.83 13.45 7.98
N LEU A 81 -1.31 12.59 8.85
CA LEU A 81 -0.47 12.99 9.99
C LEU A 81 1.00 13.15 9.60
N PHE A 82 1.46 12.34 8.64
CA PHE A 82 2.84 12.34 8.18
C PHE A 82 2.89 11.91 6.71
N HIS A 83 3.69 12.61 5.91
CA HIS A 83 3.98 12.22 4.54
C HIS A 83 5.40 12.63 4.18
N HIS A 84 6.28 11.65 4.04
CA HIS A 84 7.63 11.86 3.53
C HIS A 84 7.62 11.82 2.01
N VAL A 85 8.06 12.91 1.39
CA VAL A 85 8.22 13.01 -0.06
C VAL A 85 9.71 13.03 -0.37
N THR A 86 10.16 12.09 -1.21
CA THR A 86 11.54 12.06 -1.67
C THR A 86 11.84 13.29 -2.53
N PRO A 87 12.93 14.05 -2.27
CA PRO A 87 13.29 15.23 -3.07
C PRO A 87 13.43 14.92 -4.55
N TYR A 88 13.03 15.86 -5.39
CA TYR A 88 13.01 15.70 -6.85
C TYR A 88 14.38 15.31 -7.43
N ASP A 89 15.45 15.92 -6.97
CA ASP A 89 16.82 15.64 -7.43
C ASP A 89 17.25 14.21 -7.11
N VAL A 90 16.82 13.66 -5.96
CA VAL A 90 17.05 12.26 -5.57
C VAL A 90 16.26 11.34 -6.51
N CYS A 91 14.96 11.61 -6.74
CA CYS A 91 14.15 10.83 -7.67
C CYS A 91 14.74 10.85 -9.08
N ALA A 92 15.08 12.02 -9.60
CA ALA A 92 15.71 12.17 -10.91
C ALA A 92 17.07 11.45 -10.99
N GLY A 93 17.82 11.44 -9.90
CA GLY A 93 19.08 10.69 -9.79
C GLY A 93 18.86 9.18 -9.88
N VAL A 94 17.88 8.66 -9.17
CA VAL A 94 17.51 7.22 -9.20
C VAL A 94 17.07 6.82 -10.61
N ILE A 95 16.14 7.57 -11.23
CA ILE A 95 15.64 7.29 -12.58
C ILE A 95 16.81 7.25 -13.58
N ARG A 96 17.71 8.23 -13.53
CA ARG A 96 18.90 8.29 -14.40
C ARG A 96 19.79 7.05 -14.21
N LYS A 97 20.02 6.61 -12.97
CA LYS A 97 20.81 5.41 -12.68
C LYS A 97 20.10 4.14 -13.18
N CYS A 98 18.80 4.00 -12.99
CA CYS A 98 18.05 2.87 -13.55
C CYS A 98 18.24 2.80 -15.08
N ARG A 99 18.16 3.93 -15.79
CA ARG A 99 18.38 3.98 -17.24
C ARG A 99 19.83 3.64 -17.62
N GLU A 100 20.82 4.20 -16.91
CA GLU A 100 22.24 3.94 -17.14
C GLU A 100 22.57 2.44 -17.01
N TYR A 101 22.03 1.78 -16.00
CA TYR A 101 22.25 0.35 -15.75
C TYR A 101 21.22 -0.57 -16.44
N LYS A 102 20.34 -0.04 -17.28
CA LYS A 102 19.27 -0.78 -17.97
C LYS A 102 18.41 -1.60 -17.01
N MET A 103 18.04 -0.98 -15.91
CA MET A 103 17.16 -1.57 -14.90
C MET A 103 15.74 -1.07 -15.08
N ASP A 104 14.80 -1.99 -15.19
CA ASP A 104 13.38 -1.66 -15.05
C ASP A 104 13.03 -1.38 -13.60
N ALA A 105 12.08 -0.49 -13.37
CA ALA A 105 11.72 -0.06 -12.03
C ALA A 105 10.23 0.25 -11.89
N VAL A 106 9.75 0.14 -10.66
CA VAL A 106 8.44 0.65 -10.23
C VAL A 106 8.69 1.85 -9.32
N TYR A 107 8.11 2.97 -9.66
CA TYR A 107 8.17 4.20 -8.87
C TYR A 107 6.81 4.46 -8.26
N GLU A 108 6.75 4.45 -6.95
CA GLU A 108 5.51 4.56 -6.20
C GLU A 108 5.33 5.96 -5.61
N HIS A 109 4.19 6.57 -5.90
CA HIS A 109 3.72 7.82 -5.31
C HIS A 109 2.47 7.54 -4.47
N ALA A 110 2.07 8.47 -3.60
CA ALA A 110 0.91 8.27 -2.72
C ALA A 110 -0.41 8.04 -3.48
N ASP A 111 -0.56 8.62 -4.67
CA ASP A 111 -1.80 8.58 -5.47
C ASP A 111 -1.68 7.79 -6.79
N LYS A 112 -0.48 7.39 -7.20
CA LYS A 112 -0.27 6.66 -8.46
C LYS A 112 1.05 5.89 -8.47
N VAL A 113 1.15 4.97 -9.42
CA VAL A 113 2.35 4.16 -9.65
C VAL A 113 2.82 4.37 -11.09
N PHE A 114 4.12 4.50 -11.26
CA PHE A 114 4.77 4.59 -12.56
C PHE A 114 5.65 3.37 -12.77
N THR A 115 5.68 2.82 -13.97
CA THR A 115 6.61 1.76 -14.32
C THR A 115 7.50 2.17 -15.48
N SER A 116 8.74 1.73 -15.42
CA SER A 116 9.68 1.77 -16.54
C SER A 116 9.98 0.31 -16.90
N ALA A 117 9.34 -0.20 -17.94
CA ALA A 117 9.49 -1.59 -18.41
C ALA A 117 10.03 -1.61 -19.83
N VAL A 118 11.23 -1.03 -20.02
CA VAL A 118 11.84 -0.79 -21.34
C VAL A 118 12.95 -1.79 -21.65
N PHE A 119 13.58 -2.34 -20.61
CA PHE A 119 14.86 -3.05 -20.75
C PHE A 119 14.77 -4.56 -20.61
N SER A 120 13.73 -5.09 -20.00
CA SER A 120 13.64 -6.53 -19.75
C SER A 120 12.31 -7.15 -20.17
N ASP A 121 12.36 -8.45 -20.48
CA ASP A 121 11.21 -9.32 -20.67
C ASP A 121 10.71 -9.95 -19.38
N ASN A 122 10.91 -9.25 -18.24
CA ASN A 122 10.58 -9.77 -16.92
C ASN A 122 9.06 -9.96 -16.78
N GLU A 123 8.62 -11.21 -16.74
CA GLU A 123 7.22 -11.62 -16.60
C GLU A 123 6.57 -11.04 -15.34
N HIS A 124 7.29 -11.05 -14.22
CA HIS A 124 6.78 -10.50 -12.95
C HIS A 124 6.49 -8.99 -13.05
N LEU A 125 7.35 -8.23 -13.75
CA LEU A 125 7.11 -6.81 -13.97
C LEU A 125 5.93 -6.56 -14.91
N LYS A 126 5.72 -7.44 -15.92
CA LYS A 126 4.53 -7.41 -16.78
C LYS A 126 3.25 -7.68 -15.98
N GLU A 127 3.28 -8.65 -15.07
CA GLU A 127 2.15 -8.95 -14.17
C GLU A 127 1.85 -7.76 -13.24
N LEU A 128 2.86 -7.18 -12.59
CA LEU A 128 2.71 -5.98 -11.77
C LEU A 128 2.16 -4.80 -12.56
N THR A 129 2.68 -4.54 -13.75
CA THR A 129 2.19 -3.48 -14.63
C THR A 129 0.72 -3.70 -15.00
N SER A 130 0.35 -4.94 -15.32
CA SER A 130 -1.04 -5.31 -15.63
C SER A 130 -1.96 -5.11 -14.41
N TYR A 131 -1.49 -5.47 -13.22
CA TYR A 131 -2.21 -5.23 -11.96
C TYR A 131 -2.44 -3.72 -11.74
N PHE A 132 -1.42 -2.89 -11.88
CA PHE A 132 -1.56 -1.44 -11.69
C PHE A 132 -2.46 -0.80 -12.74
N LYS A 133 -2.39 -1.24 -14.00
CA LYS A 133 -3.32 -0.80 -15.07
C LYS A 133 -4.78 -1.12 -14.73
N ALA A 134 -5.03 -2.30 -14.20
CA ALA A 134 -6.38 -2.73 -13.81
C ALA A 134 -6.94 -1.97 -12.60
N THR A 135 -6.10 -1.50 -11.70
CA THR A 135 -6.51 -0.73 -10.51
C THR A 135 -6.64 0.77 -10.74
N SER A 136 -6.40 1.25 -11.95
CA SER A 136 -6.43 2.69 -12.34
C SER A 136 -5.43 3.57 -11.59
N THR A 137 -4.44 2.98 -10.93
CA THR A 137 -3.38 3.70 -10.20
C THR A 137 -2.09 3.83 -11.01
N TYR A 138 -2.11 3.38 -12.26
CA TYR A 138 -0.97 3.28 -13.15
C TYR A 138 -0.86 4.49 -14.09
N MET A 139 0.38 4.95 -14.32
CA MET A 139 0.72 5.85 -15.42
C MET A 139 1.97 5.33 -16.13
N GLU A 140 1.97 5.33 -17.46
CA GLU A 140 3.18 5.12 -18.25
C GLU A 140 4.10 6.32 -18.11
N TYR A 141 5.39 6.06 -17.95
CA TYR A 141 6.43 7.07 -17.94
C TYR A 141 7.27 6.91 -19.22
N ASP A 142 7.21 7.92 -20.08
CA ASP A 142 8.04 8.03 -21.30
C ASP A 142 9.46 8.53 -20.99
#